data_bad0d2a89e30af6c8bf69bf1939e9466
#
_entry.id   bad0d2a89e30af6c8bf69bf1939e9466
#
_cell.length_a   1.000
_cell.length_b   1.000
_cell.length_c   1.000
_cell.angle_alpha   90.00
_cell.angle_beta   90.00
_cell.angle_gamma   90.00
#
_symmetry.space_group_name_H-M   'P 1'
#
loop_
_entity.id
_entity.type
_entity.pdbx_description
1 polymer ?
#
loop_
_entity_poly.entity_id
_entity_poly.type
_entity_poly.pdbx_seq_one_letter_code
_entity_poly.pdbx_strand_id
1 'polypeptide(L)'
;MVETSYQIKKWPEKERPRERLLQHGAHSLTEAELLGILIGKGTRNKTAIDVARQLLDRYESLQELFARSPSELMKIKGIGSAKAAMLSAAFELVRRVQSQGSQGQAKKPTFKRSADVASYYLPLMKDLRKEVFKVLLLNRANRLIKEVTVSEGTLDASVVHPREVFREALLEPTSSVILIHNHPSGNATPSEEDLRLTRQLVEAGRLLGIKVHDHIILAGESHRSFADEGLM
;
A
#
# COMPACT_ATOMS: atom_id res chain seq x y z
N MET A 1 -3.93 50.93 -18.21
CA MET A 1 -4.13 49.52 -18.60
C MET A 1 -3.12 48.68 -17.83
N VAL A 2 -3.58 47.96 -16.81
CA VAL A 2 -2.70 47.06 -16.02
C VAL A 2 -2.38 45.89 -16.93
N GLU A 3 -1.14 45.76 -17.40
CA GLU A 3 -0.64 44.54 -18.04
C GLU A 3 -0.71 43.42 -17.00
N THR A 4 -1.78 42.65 -17.02
CA THR A 4 -1.93 41.47 -16.23
C THR A 4 -0.86 40.48 -16.71
N SER A 5 0.20 40.34 -15.92
CA SER A 5 1.30 39.45 -16.25
C SER A 5 0.85 37.99 -16.16
N TYR A 6 0.43 37.42 -17.30
CA TYR A 6 0.03 36.01 -17.45
C TYR A 6 1.20 35.01 -17.33
N GLN A 7 2.36 35.45 -16.83
CA GLN A 7 3.54 34.60 -16.71
C GLN A 7 3.82 34.28 -15.22
N ILE A 8 3.63 33.04 -14.81
CA ILE A 8 3.96 32.57 -13.45
C ILE A 8 5.43 32.88 -13.10
N LYS A 9 6.34 32.92 -14.07
CA LYS A 9 7.75 33.30 -13.86
C LYS A 9 7.94 34.74 -13.30
N LYS A 10 6.95 35.60 -13.45
CA LYS A 10 6.98 36.98 -12.89
C LYS A 10 6.44 37.04 -11.45
N TRP A 11 5.89 35.98 -10.93
CA TRP A 11 5.40 35.92 -9.56
C TRP A 11 6.59 35.89 -8.59
N PRO A 12 6.42 36.29 -7.32
CA PRO A 12 7.40 36.06 -6.29
C PRO A 12 7.75 34.57 -6.21
N GLU A 13 9.00 34.26 -6.02
CA GLU A 13 9.50 32.86 -6.07
C GLU A 13 8.72 31.93 -5.14
N LYS A 14 8.46 32.37 -3.92
CA LYS A 14 7.67 31.66 -2.89
C LYS A 14 6.21 31.39 -3.28
N GLU A 15 5.68 32.05 -4.30
CA GLU A 15 4.31 31.89 -4.79
C GLU A 15 4.23 30.99 -6.04
N ARG A 16 5.37 30.68 -6.65
CA ARG A 16 5.42 29.81 -7.84
C ARG A 16 5.17 28.37 -7.47
N PRO A 17 4.23 27.67 -8.13
CA PRO A 17 3.89 26.28 -7.77
C PRO A 17 5.06 25.29 -7.76
N ARG A 18 6.01 25.41 -8.69
CA ARG A 18 7.17 24.51 -8.75
C ARG A 18 8.09 24.69 -7.56
N GLU A 19 8.36 25.92 -7.20
CA GLU A 19 9.20 26.29 -6.07
C GLU A 19 8.53 25.86 -4.75
N ARG A 20 7.21 26.08 -4.63
CA ARG A 20 6.42 25.60 -3.47
C ARG A 20 6.41 24.08 -3.38
N LEU A 21 6.30 23.36 -4.50
CA LEU A 21 6.39 21.91 -4.53
C LEU A 21 7.71 21.42 -3.94
N LEU A 22 8.82 22.03 -4.37
CA LEU A 22 10.18 21.64 -3.96
C LEU A 22 10.48 21.99 -2.50
N GLN A 23 9.97 23.11 -2.00
CA GLN A 23 10.24 23.61 -0.65
C GLN A 23 9.29 23.01 0.40
N HIS A 24 8.00 22.83 0.05
CA HIS A 24 6.94 22.50 0.99
C HIS A 24 6.22 21.17 0.67
N GLY A 25 6.58 20.50 -0.43
CA GLY A 25 5.93 19.25 -0.85
C GLY A 25 4.59 19.45 -1.58
N ALA A 26 4.11 18.38 -2.19
CA ALA A 26 2.90 18.41 -3.04
C ALA A 26 1.61 18.72 -2.27
N HIS A 27 1.54 18.41 -0.98
CA HIS A 27 0.37 18.67 -0.14
C HIS A 27 0.07 20.16 0.07
N SER A 28 1.04 21.04 -0.21
CA SER A 28 0.87 22.49 -0.12
C SER A 28 0.23 23.13 -1.36
N LEU A 29 -0.02 22.34 -2.42
CA LEU A 29 -0.53 22.79 -3.69
C LEU A 29 -1.98 22.35 -3.91
N THR A 30 -2.74 23.22 -4.61
CA THR A 30 -4.07 22.87 -5.10
C THR A 30 -3.99 21.96 -6.34
N GLU A 31 -5.08 21.26 -6.65
CA GLU A 31 -5.18 20.41 -7.85
C GLU A 31 -4.87 21.20 -9.14
N ALA A 32 -5.34 22.45 -9.23
CA ALA A 32 -5.05 23.32 -10.36
C ALA A 32 -3.56 23.67 -10.48
N GLU A 33 -2.86 23.85 -9.36
CA GLU A 33 -1.41 24.11 -9.35
C GLU A 33 -0.63 22.85 -9.74
N LEU A 34 -1.02 21.67 -9.23
CA LEU A 34 -0.39 20.40 -9.60
C LEU A 34 -0.57 20.08 -11.09
N LEU A 35 -1.79 20.19 -11.62
CA LEU A 35 -2.05 20.08 -13.05
C LEU A 35 -1.31 21.15 -13.87
N GLY A 36 -1.24 22.39 -13.35
CA GLY A 36 -0.50 23.48 -13.97
C GLY A 36 1.00 23.18 -14.10
N ILE A 37 1.60 22.50 -13.13
CA ILE A 37 3.00 22.02 -13.20
C ILE A 37 3.17 21.03 -14.36
N LEU A 38 2.25 20.06 -14.51
CA LEU A 38 2.26 19.08 -15.60
C LEU A 38 2.05 19.75 -16.97
N ILE A 39 1.12 20.68 -17.07
CA ILE A 39 0.86 21.45 -18.31
C ILE A 39 2.06 22.30 -18.72
N GLY A 40 2.83 22.79 -17.76
CA GLY A 40 4.08 23.51 -17.93
C GLY A 40 3.91 24.94 -18.43
N LYS A 41 3.38 25.14 -19.63
CA LYS A 41 3.17 26.46 -20.24
C LYS A 41 1.69 26.68 -20.54
N GLY A 42 1.17 27.86 -20.22
CA GLY A 42 -0.16 28.24 -20.59
C GLY A 42 -0.30 28.59 -22.09
N THR A 43 -1.21 29.51 -22.39
CA THR A 43 -1.38 30.15 -23.70
C THR A 43 -0.88 31.60 -23.67
N ARG A 44 -1.04 32.32 -24.75
CA ARG A 44 -0.69 33.77 -24.79
C ARG A 44 -1.41 34.57 -23.71
N ASN A 45 -2.67 34.21 -23.38
CA ASN A 45 -3.55 34.98 -22.51
C ASN A 45 -3.94 34.27 -21.21
N LYS A 46 -3.41 33.07 -20.94
CA LYS A 46 -3.73 32.25 -19.76
C LYS A 46 -2.49 31.57 -19.23
N THR A 47 -2.36 31.54 -17.92
CA THR A 47 -1.31 30.78 -17.26
C THR A 47 -1.56 29.24 -17.39
N ALA A 48 -0.58 28.42 -17.05
CA ALA A 48 -0.78 26.99 -16.98
C ALA A 48 -1.83 26.59 -15.92
N ILE A 49 -1.92 27.36 -14.82
CA ILE A 49 -2.92 27.15 -13.77
C ILE A 49 -4.32 27.49 -14.29
N ASP A 50 -4.48 28.56 -15.09
CA ASP A 50 -5.79 28.91 -15.68
C ASP A 50 -6.26 27.84 -16.66
N VAL A 51 -5.35 27.23 -17.42
CA VAL A 51 -5.67 26.10 -18.30
C VAL A 51 -6.04 24.86 -17.47
N ALA A 52 -5.36 24.63 -16.33
CA ALA A 52 -5.69 23.55 -15.40
C ALA A 52 -7.08 23.75 -14.77
N ARG A 53 -7.41 24.99 -14.34
CA ARG A 53 -8.76 25.31 -13.84
C ARG A 53 -9.84 25.01 -14.88
N GLN A 54 -9.62 25.36 -16.15
CA GLN A 54 -10.57 25.04 -17.23
C GLN A 54 -10.78 23.53 -17.43
N LEU A 55 -9.73 22.70 -17.17
CA LEU A 55 -9.88 21.25 -17.15
C LEU A 55 -10.76 20.82 -15.99
N LEU A 56 -10.50 21.34 -14.78
CA LEU A 56 -11.26 20.98 -13.57
C LEU A 56 -12.72 21.47 -13.66
N ASP A 57 -12.96 22.67 -14.18
CA ASP A 57 -14.31 23.22 -14.35
C ASP A 57 -15.15 22.43 -15.37
N ARG A 58 -14.49 21.79 -16.35
CA ARG A 58 -15.18 21.02 -17.39
C ARG A 58 -15.57 19.61 -16.94
N TYR A 59 -14.84 19.05 -15.99
CA TYR A 59 -15.05 17.70 -15.48
C TYR A 59 -15.33 17.78 -13.98
N GLU A 60 -16.42 17.16 -13.53
CA GLU A 60 -16.92 17.29 -12.15
C GLU A 60 -15.95 16.71 -11.09
N SER A 61 -15.01 15.87 -11.49
CA SER A 61 -14.03 15.24 -10.58
C SER A 61 -12.71 14.92 -11.27
N LEU A 62 -11.64 14.74 -10.48
CA LEU A 62 -10.37 14.24 -10.99
C LEU A 62 -10.51 12.84 -11.62
N GLN A 63 -11.40 11.99 -11.09
CA GLN A 63 -11.66 10.66 -11.66
C GLN A 63 -12.18 10.77 -13.09
N GLU A 64 -13.13 11.69 -13.32
CA GLU A 64 -13.63 11.93 -14.67
C GLU A 64 -12.56 12.49 -15.60
N LEU A 65 -11.76 13.44 -15.12
CA LEU A 65 -10.66 14.00 -15.89
C LEU A 65 -9.64 12.89 -16.27
N PHE A 66 -9.31 12.02 -15.35
CA PHE A 66 -8.36 10.92 -15.57
C PHE A 66 -8.88 9.85 -16.54
N ALA A 67 -10.18 9.75 -16.71
CA ALA A 67 -10.83 8.84 -17.68
C ALA A 67 -10.85 9.40 -19.12
N ARG A 68 -10.46 10.65 -19.35
CA ARG A 68 -10.53 11.28 -20.68
C ARG A 68 -9.42 10.80 -21.61
N SER A 69 -9.81 10.63 -22.88
CA SER A 69 -8.86 10.31 -23.95
C SER A 69 -8.00 11.53 -24.31
N PRO A 70 -6.82 11.34 -24.91
CA PRO A 70 -6.00 12.46 -25.40
C PRO A 70 -6.78 13.39 -26.37
N SER A 71 -7.63 12.83 -27.22
CA SER A 71 -8.46 13.59 -28.17
C SER A 71 -9.50 14.48 -27.49
N GLU A 72 -10.05 14.05 -26.35
CA GLU A 72 -10.97 14.87 -25.54
C GLU A 72 -10.22 16.01 -24.84
N LEU A 73 -9.02 15.72 -24.29
CA LEU A 73 -8.16 16.73 -23.68
C LEU A 73 -7.75 17.83 -24.67
N MET A 74 -7.46 17.47 -25.91
CA MET A 74 -7.09 18.41 -26.98
C MET A 74 -8.23 19.36 -27.39
N LYS A 75 -9.49 19.07 -27.04
CA LYS A 75 -10.61 20.01 -27.26
C LYS A 75 -10.55 21.22 -26.34
N ILE A 76 -9.68 21.21 -25.34
CA ILE A 76 -9.49 22.32 -24.39
C ILE A 76 -8.47 23.31 -24.98
N LYS A 77 -8.84 24.58 -25.09
CA LYS A 77 -7.96 25.61 -25.61
C LYS A 77 -6.70 25.73 -24.74
N GLY A 78 -5.56 25.47 -25.35
CA GLY A 78 -4.25 25.51 -24.67
C GLY A 78 -3.67 24.13 -24.37
N ILE A 79 -4.41 23.05 -24.65
CA ILE A 79 -3.94 21.67 -24.62
C ILE A 79 -3.72 21.19 -26.05
N GLY A 80 -2.47 21.16 -26.49
CA GLY A 80 -2.06 20.53 -27.75
C GLY A 80 -1.62 19.07 -27.52
N SER A 81 -1.20 18.41 -28.61
CA SER A 81 -0.82 16.99 -28.57
C SER A 81 0.22 16.64 -27.49
N ALA A 82 1.29 17.46 -27.37
CA ALA A 82 2.33 17.24 -26.37
C ALA A 82 1.81 17.30 -24.93
N LYS A 83 0.95 18.26 -24.61
CA LYS A 83 0.35 18.38 -23.26
C LYS A 83 -0.68 17.28 -23.00
N ALA A 84 -1.50 16.94 -24.00
CA ALA A 84 -2.43 15.82 -23.89
C ALA A 84 -1.69 14.51 -23.65
N ALA A 85 -0.59 14.24 -24.36
CA ALA A 85 0.23 13.07 -24.15
C ALA A 85 0.83 13.03 -22.73
N MET A 86 1.37 14.14 -22.24
CA MET A 86 1.95 14.23 -20.88
C MET A 86 0.90 13.99 -19.80
N LEU A 87 -0.28 14.61 -19.89
CA LEU A 87 -1.38 14.40 -18.97
C LEU A 87 -1.87 12.94 -19.02
N SER A 88 -2.07 12.39 -20.22
CA SER A 88 -2.51 11.00 -20.37
C SER A 88 -1.49 10.00 -19.83
N ALA A 89 -0.20 10.25 -20.00
CA ALA A 89 0.85 9.42 -19.42
C ALA A 89 0.81 9.47 -17.88
N ALA A 90 0.66 10.67 -17.28
CA ALA A 90 0.52 10.82 -15.83
C ALA A 90 -0.74 10.12 -15.32
N PHE A 91 -1.88 10.26 -15.99
CA PHE A 91 -3.15 9.61 -15.63
C PHE A 91 -3.04 8.08 -15.75
N GLU A 92 -2.34 7.57 -16.77
CA GLU A 92 -2.10 6.14 -16.93
C GLU A 92 -1.22 5.59 -15.80
N LEU A 93 -0.19 6.31 -15.37
CA LEU A 93 0.63 5.90 -14.22
C LEU A 93 -0.22 5.81 -12.93
N VAL A 94 -1.07 6.80 -12.67
CA VAL A 94 -2.00 6.75 -11.53
C VAL A 94 -2.93 5.55 -11.63
N ARG A 95 -3.51 5.28 -12.81
CA ARG A 95 -4.38 4.14 -13.05
C ARG A 95 -3.65 2.81 -12.86
N ARG A 96 -2.40 2.69 -13.30
CA ARG A 96 -1.57 1.48 -13.05
C ARG A 96 -1.29 1.30 -11.57
N VAL A 97 -0.95 2.34 -10.83
CA VAL A 97 -0.77 2.27 -9.38
C VAL A 97 -2.07 1.85 -8.70
N GLN A 98 -3.21 2.43 -9.09
CA GLN A 98 -4.52 2.04 -8.57
C GLN A 98 -4.91 0.61 -8.97
N SER A 99 -4.61 0.17 -10.20
CA SER A 99 -4.87 -1.19 -10.66
C SER A 99 -3.90 -2.20 -10.04
N GLN A 100 -2.64 -1.84 -9.81
CA GLN A 100 -1.70 -2.66 -9.03
C GLN A 100 -2.15 -2.74 -7.57
N GLY A 101 -2.64 -1.63 -6.99
CA GLY A 101 -3.34 -1.61 -5.70
C GLY A 101 -4.65 -2.42 -5.73
N SER A 102 -5.33 -2.53 -6.87
CA SER A 102 -6.59 -3.27 -7.04
C SER A 102 -6.39 -4.72 -7.51
N GLN A 103 -5.29 -5.04 -8.17
CA GLN A 103 -4.87 -6.43 -8.42
C GLN A 103 -4.18 -7.05 -7.19
N GLY A 104 -3.65 -6.22 -6.28
CA GLY A 104 -3.31 -6.59 -4.91
C GLY A 104 -4.46 -6.39 -3.90
N GLN A 105 -5.60 -5.81 -4.30
CA GLN A 105 -6.88 -5.76 -3.58
C GLN A 105 -7.96 -6.67 -4.24
N ALA A 106 -7.64 -7.89 -4.52
CA ALA A 106 -8.52 -8.95 -4.02
C ALA A 106 -8.74 -8.54 -2.55
N LYS A 107 -10.00 -8.21 -2.14
CA LYS A 107 -10.33 -7.70 -0.79
C LYS A 107 -9.44 -8.40 0.20
N LYS A 108 -8.43 -7.66 0.75
CA LYS A 108 -7.47 -8.28 1.66
C LYS A 108 -8.27 -9.12 2.63
N PRO A 109 -7.99 -10.39 2.82
CA PRO A 109 -8.87 -11.30 3.52
C PRO A 109 -9.12 -10.81 4.94
N THR A 110 -10.27 -11.12 5.47
CA THR A 110 -10.60 -10.92 6.88
C THR A 110 -10.64 -12.28 7.53
N PHE A 111 -9.87 -12.46 8.57
CA PHE A 111 -9.70 -13.74 9.26
C PHE A 111 -10.50 -13.73 10.56
N LYS A 112 -11.54 -14.54 10.63
CA LYS A 112 -12.38 -14.67 11.84
C LYS A 112 -12.05 -15.95 12.61
N ARG A 113 -11.52 -16.96 11.94
CA ARG A 113 -11.16 -18.27 12.48
C ARG A 113 -9.84 -18.73 11.89
N SER A 114 -9.15 -19.65 12.56
CA SER A 114 -7.95 -20.32 12.06
C SER A 114 -8.15 -20.92 10.67
N ALA A 115 -9.31 -21.54 10.43
CA ALA A 115 -9.68 -22.14 9.16
C ALA A 115 -9.71 -21.12 7.99
N ASP A 116 -10.04 -19.85 8.25
CA ASP A 116 -10.04 -18.81 7.21
C ASP A 116 -8.59 -18.51 6.76
N VAL A 117 -7.65 -18.49 7.71
CA VAL A 117 -6.21 -18.33 7.44
C VAL A 117 -5.67 -19.55 6.69
N ALA A 118 -5.99 -20.74 7.17
CA ALA A 118 -5.56 -21.97 6.55
C ALA A 118 -6.06 -22.09 5.10
N SER A 119 -7.34 -21.83 4.85
CA SER A 119 -7.92 -21.87 3.50
C SER A 119 -7.23 -20.90 2.53
N TYR A 120 -6.76 -19.76 3.03
CA TYR A 120 -6.07 -18.76 2.22
C TYR A 120 -4.60 -19.12 1.97
N TYR A 121 -3.88 -19.59 3.00
CA TYR A 121 -2.43 -19.78 2.95
C TYR A 121 -1.98 -21.20 2.60
N LEU A 122 -2.78 -22.24 2.83
CA LEU A 122 -2.44 -23.61 2.43
C LEU A 122 -2.07 -23.72 0.95
N PRO A 123 -2.88 -23.21 0.00
CA PRO A 123 -2.52 -23.28 -1.42
C PRO A 123 -1.22 -22.55 -1.78
N LEU A 124 -0.82 -21.56 -0.97
CA LEU A 124 0.36 -20.73 -1.21
C LEU A 124 1.63 -21.31 -0.57
N MET A 125 1.50 -22.14 0.46
CA MET A 125 2.63 -22.57 1.29
C MET A 125 2.84 -24.09 1.35
N LYS A 126 1.88 -24.92 0.98
CA LYS A 126 1.94 -26.39 1.11
C LYS A 126 3.07 -27.04 0.31
N ASP A 127 3.42 -26.48 -0.84
CA ASP A 127 4.42 -27.03 -1.75
C ASP A 127 5.83 -26.44 -1.52
N LEU A 128 5.99 -25.56 -0.53
CA LEU A 128 7.28 -24.98 -0.20
C LEU A 128 8.21 -26.05 0.40
N ARG A 129 9.40 -26.20 -0.19
CA ARG A 129 10.41 -27.19 0.24
C ARG A 129 11.19 -26.76 1.48
N LYS A 130 11.08 -25.50 1.86
CA LYS A 130 11.72 -24.90 3.05
C LYS A 130 10.64 -24.41 3.98
N GLU A 131 10.93 -24.41 5.27
CA GLU A 131 10.10 -23.72 6.23
C GLU A 131 10.14 -22.23 5.99
N VAL A 132 8.98 -21.60 5.96
CA VAL A 132 8.80 -20.15 5.78
C VAL A 132 7.94 -19.65 6.91
N PHE A 133 8.49 -18.74 7.70
CA PHE A 133 7.76 -18.08 8.79
C PHE A 133 7.27 -16.70 8.34
N LYS A 134 5.97 -16.49 8.44
CA LYS A 134 5.32 -15.22 8.10
C LYS A 134 4.52 -14.65 9.27
N VAL A 135 4.42 -13.34 9.26
CA VAL A 135 3.59 -12.57 10.19
C VAL A 135 2.53 -11.84 9.39
N LEU A 136 1.28 -12.03 9.77
CA LEU A 136 0.12 -11.38 9.18
C LEU A 136 -0.28 -10.21 10.06
N LEU A 137 -0.13 -9.00 9.57
CA LEU A 137 -0.49 -7.76 10.26
C LEU A 137 -1.99 -7.48 10.03
N LEU A 138 -2.77 -7.32 11.10
CA LEU A 138 -4.22 -7.14 11.02
C LEU A 138 -4.65 -5.81 11.63
N ASN A 139 -5.71 -5.23 11.06
CA ASN A 139 -6.39 -4.10 11.66
C ASN A 139 -7.43 -4.56 12.71
N ARG A 140 -8.11 -3.62 13.36
CA ARG A 140 -9.15 -3.89 14.37
C ARG A 140 -10.31 -4.77 13.89
N ALA A 141 -10.55 -4.83 12.56
CA ALA A 141 -11.59 -5.66 11.96
C ALA A 141 -11.06 -7.02 11.49
N ASN A 142 -9.86 -7.44 11.95
CA ASN A 142 -9.15 -8.65 11.56
C ASN A 142 -8.92 -8.76 10.04
N ARG A 143 -8.88 -7.63 9.34
CA ARG A 143 -8.52 -7.58 7.92
C ARG A 143 -7.01 -7.52 7.79
N LEU A 144 -6.45 -8.31 6.90
CA LEU A 144 -5.03 -8.28 6.57
C LEU A 144 -4.61 -6.87 6.09
N ILE A 145 -3.60 -6.30 6.73
CA ILE A 145 -2.93 -5.06 6.31
C ILE A 145 -1.75 -5.41 5.41
N LYS A 146 -0.91 -6.34 5.90
CA LYS A 146 0.35 -6.72 5.27
C LYS A 146 0.75 -8.11 5.72
N GLU A 147 1.41 -8.86 4.86
CA GLU A 147 2.16 -10.05 5.25
C GLU A 147 3.66 -9.75 5.21
N VAL A 148 4.38 -10.30 6.14
CA VAL A 148 5.84 -10.14 6.26
C VAL A 148 6.46 -11.51 6.38
N THR A 149 7.36 -11.87 5.46
CA THR A 149 8.21 -13.06 5.62
C THR A 149 9.37 -12.70 6.54
N VAL A 150 9.47 -13.37 7.67
CA VAL A 150 10.50 -13.13 8.70
C VAL A 150 11.67 -14.09 8.54
N SER A 151 11.40 -15.33 8.13
CA SER A 151 12.43 -16.34 7.93
C SER A 151 12.10 -17.29 6.78
N GLU A 152 13.14 -17.75 6.08
CA GLU A 152 13.10 -18.82 5.09
C GLU A 152 14.26 -19.79 5.36
N GLY A 153 13.96 -21.06 5.60
CA GLY A 153 14.93 -22.11 5.91
C GLY A 153 14.54 -22.87 7.15
N THR A 154 15.51 -23.28 7.99
CA THR A 154 15.23 -23.87 9.29
C THR A 154 14.70 -22.83 10.26
N LEU A 155 13.58 -23.12 10.94
CA LEU A 155 13.08 -22.34 12.07
C LEU A 155 14.03 -22.55 13.26
N ASP A 156 15.09 -21.77 13.31
CA ASP A 156 15.89 -21.64 14.52
C ASP A 156 15.40 -20.37 15.26
N ALA A 157 15.13 -20.47 16.55
CA ALA A 157 14.75 -19.33 17.40
C ALA A 157 15.77 -18.19 17.37
N SER A 158 17.00 -18.46 16.90
CA SER A 158 17.99 -17.42 16.62
C SER A 158 17.65 -16.56 15.40
N VAL A 159 16.80 -17.04 14.50
CA VAL A 159 16.45 -16.39 13.23
C VAL A 159 15.12 -15.64 13.34
N VAL A 160 14.14 -16.14 14.10
CA VAL A 160 12.84 -15.48 14.32
C VAL A 160 12.87 -14.71 15.65
N HIS A 161 13.44 -13.53 15.63
CA HIS A 161 13.53 -12.69 16.83
C HIS A 161 12.32 -11.76 16.95
N PRO A 162 11.75 -11.51 18.17
CA PRO A 162 10.61 -10.62 18.36
C PRO A 162 10.78 -9.24 17.70
N ARG A 163 11.99 -8.69 17.73
CA ARG A 163 12.30 -7.42 17.07
C ARG A 163 11.99 -7.43 15.56
N GLU A 164 12.30 -8.53 14.87
CA GLU A 164 12.03 -8.64 13.43
C GLU A 164 10.54 -8.87 13.15
N VAL A 165 9.88 -9.67 13.99
CA VAL A 165 8.43 -9.95 13.93
C VAL A 165 7.60 -8.67 14.09
N PHE A 166 7.94 -7.84 15.08
CA PHE A 166 7.15 -6.65 15.42
C PHE A 166 7.63 -5.36 14.75
N ARG A 167 8.78 -5.36 14.08
CA ARG A 167 9.32 -4.16 13.41
C ARG A 167 8.31 -3.54 12.45
N GLU A 168 7.77 -4.33 11.54
CA GLU A 168 6.79 -3.85 10.56
C GLU A 168 5.43 -3.55 11.21
N ALA A 169 5.06 -4.31 12.23
CA ALA A 169 3.81 -4.09 12.97
C ALA A 169 3.78 -2.76 13.73
N LEU A 170 4.94 -2.24 14.13
CA LEU A 170 5.07 -0.92 14.77
C LEU A 170 5.03 0.24 13.77
N LEU A 171 5.35 0.00 12.49
CA LEU A 171 5.33 1.02 11.44
C LEU A 171 3.96 1.13 10.76
N GLU A 172 3.15 0.08 10.83
CA GLU A 172 1.82 0.01 10.21
C GLU A 172 0.72 0.23 11.28
N PRO A 173 -0.50 0.63 10.91
CA PRO A 173 -1.63 0.77 11.85
C PRO A 173 -2.17 -0.60 12.31
N THR A 174 -1.27 -1.45 12.82
CA THR A 174 -1.53 -2.83 13.23
C THR A 174 -2.14 -2.87 14.62
N SER A 175 -3.24 -3.61 14.78
CA SER A 175 -3.83 -3.87 16.09
C SER A 175 -3.51 -5.26 16.63
N SER A 176 -3.24 -6.21 15.74
CA SER A 176 -2.94 -7.59 16.09
C SER A 176 -2.17 -8.30 14.98
N VAL A 177 -1.58 -9.43 15.30
CA VAL A 177 -0.87 -10.27 14.34
C VAL A 177 -1.33 -11.73 14.44
N ILE A 178 -1.21 -12.47 13.32
CA ILE A 178 -1.25 -13.92 13.28
C ILE A 178 0.11 -14.40 12.76
N LEU A 179 0.66 -15.41 13.40
CA LEU A 179 1.89 -16.09 13.00
C LEU A 179 1.51 -17.29 12.16
N ILE A 180 2.20 -17.51 11.06
CA ILE A 180 2.03 -18.71 10.24
C ILE A 180 3.38 -19.25 9.81
N HIS A 181 3.51 -20.57 9.76
CA HIS A 181 4.62 -21.22 9.08
C HIS A 181 4.19 -22.57 8.49
N ASN A 182 4.95 -23.05 7.51
CA ASN A 182 4.70 -24.35 6.91
C ASN A 182 5.70 -25.38 7.43
N HIS A 183 5.25 -26.63 7.54
CA HIS A 183 6.10 -27.80 7.75
C HIS A 183 6.23 -28.59 6.44
N PRO A 184 7.39 -28.57 5.77
CA PRO A 184 7.62 -29.35 4.55
C PRO A 184 7.49 -30.86 4.74
N SER A 185 7.62 -31.35 5.97
CA SER A 185 7.42 -32.75 6.32
C SER A 185 5.98 -33.26 6.15
N GLY A 186 5.00 -32.34 6.05
CA GLY A 186 3.57 -32.66 6.02
C GLY A 186 2.98 -32.97 7.39
N ASN A 187 3.76 -32.93 8.48
CA ASN A 187 3.28 -33.13 9.86
C ASN A 187 3.05 -31.78 10.56
N ALA A 188 1.79 -31.48 10.89
CA ALA A 188 1.41 -30.23 11.57
C ALA A 188 1.66 -30.24 13.09
N THR A 189 2.27 -31.27 13.65
CA THR A 189 2.58 -31.33 15.09
C THR A 189 3.61 -30.27 15.45
N PRO A 190 3.31 -29.35 16.41
CA PRO A 190 4.26 -28.34 16.84
C PRO A 190 5.53 -28.98 17.44
N SER A 191 6.67 -28.41 17.11
CA SER A 191 7.92 -28.73 17.80
C SER A 191 7.98 -27.99 19.15
N GLU A 192 8.90 -28.42 20.03
CA GLU A 192 9.16 -27.68 21.28
C GLU A 192 9.65 -26.24 21.00
N GLU A 193 10.34 -26.07 19.89
CA GLU A 193 10.80 -24.76 19.42
C GLU A 193 9.66 -23.86 19.04
N ASP A 194 8.65 -24.37 18.30
CA ASP A 194 7.45 -23.63 17.95
C ASP A 194 6.69 -23.18 19.21
N LEU A 195 6.57 -24.04 20.19
CA LEU A 195 5.92 -23.73 21.47
C LEU A 195 6.68 -22.64 22.24
N ARG A 196 8.02 -22.73 22.28
CA ARG A 196 8.87 -21.76 22.95
C ARG A 196 8.81 -20.39 22.24
N LEU A 197 8.97 -20.39 20.92
CA LEU A 197 8.89 -19.19 20.08
C LEU A 197 7.54 -18.50 20.23
N THR A 198 6.46 -19.26 20.18
CA THR A 198 5.10 -18.72 20.32
C THR A 198 4.94 -17.99 21.65
N ARG A 199 5.33 -18.62 22.77
CA ARG A 199 5.27 -17.98 24.11
C ARG A 199 6.07 -16.70 24.16
N GLN A 200 7.27 -16.69 23.60
CA GLN A 200 8.13 -15.50 23.53
C GLN A 200 7.48 -14.36 22.72
N LEU A 201 6.86 -14.68 21.58
CA LEU A 201 6.20 -13.70 20.73
C LEU A 201 4.91 -13.16 21.35
N VAL A 202 4.13 -14.01 22.01
CA VAL A 202 2.92 -13.59 22.76
C VAL A 202 3.29 -12.60 23.87
N GLU A 203 4.34 -12.91 24.65
CA GLU A 203 4.83 -12.00 25.70
C GLU A 203 5.31 -10.67 25.13
N ALA A 204 6.13 -10.71 24.06
CA ALA A 204 6.61 -9.52 23.39
C ALA A 204 5.45 -8.66 22.84
N GLY A 205 4.48 -9.30 22.19
CA GLY A 205 3.28 -8.61 21.67
C GLY A 205 2.48 -7.95 22.78
N ARG A 206 2.33 -8.61 23.94
CA ARG A 206 1.67 -8.04 25.12
C ARG A 206 2.36 -6.76 25.60
N LEU A 207 3.69 -6.75 25.64
CA LEU A 207 4.47 -5.57 26.05
C LEU A 207 4.34 -4.41 25.06
N LEU A 208 4.20 -4.72 23.76
CA LEU A 208 4.08 -3.73 22.69
C LEU A 208 2.63 -3.27 22.44
N GLY A 209 1.64 -3.85 23.14
CA GLY A 209 0.23 -3.56 22.90
C GLY A 209 -0.29 -4.12 21.56
N ILE A 210 0.40 -5.09 20.96
CA ILE A 210 0.02 -5.76 19.71
C ILE A 210 -0.33 -7.22 20.02
N LYS A 211 -1.60 -7.56 19.95
CA LYS A 211 -2.06 -8.90 20.29
C LYS A 211 -1.60 -9.93 19.26
N VAL A 212 -0.99 -11.03 19.70
CA VAL A 212 -0.83 -12.24 18.88
C VAL A 212 -2.14 -13.04 18.98
N HIS A 213 -2.90 -13.12 17.88
CA HIS A 213 -4.20 -13.80 17.86
C HIS A 213 -4.07 -15.31 17.75
N ASP A 214 -3.10 -15.77 16.98
CA ASP A 214 -2.90 -17.18 16.73
C ASP A 214 -1.48 -17.46 16.20
N HIS A 215 -1.04 -18.70 16.30
CA HIS A 215 0.06 -19.26 15.56
C HIS A 215 -0.45 -20.51 14.84
N ILE A 216 -0.31 -20.55 13.51
CA ILE A 216 -0.89 -21.59 12.67
C ILE A 216 0.23 -22.30 11.90
N ILE A 217 0.31 -23.61 12.07
CA ILE A 217 1.17 -24.50 11.29
C ILE A 217 0.39 -25.01 10.09
N LEU A 218 0.98 -24.89 8.91
CA LEU A 218 0.43 -25.40 7.64
C LEU A 218 1.26 -26.60 7.19
N ALA A 219 0.64 -27.77 6.97
CA ALA A 219 1.36 -28.97 6.62
C ALA A 219 0.55 -29.86 5.67
N GLY A 220 1.04 -30.06 4.46
CA GLY A 220 0.31 -30.78 3.42
C GLY A 220 -1.07 -30.17 3.18
N GLU A 221 -2.13 -30.95 3.40
CA GLU A 221 -3.53 -30.49 3.29
C GLU A 221 -4.17 -30.15 4.65
N SER A 222 -3.37 -30.16 5.73
CA SER A 222 -3.83 -29.93 7.10
C SER A 222 -3.24 -28.65 7.70
N HIS A 223 -3.85 -28.18 8.79
CA HIS A 223 -3.32 -27.08 9.59
C HIS A 223 -3.55 -27.36 11.07
N ARG A 224 -2.80 -26.66 11.90
CA ARG A 224 -2.95 -26.69 13.36
C ARG A 224 -2.87 -25.28 13.91
N SER A 225 -3.81 -24.92 14.76
CA SER A 225 -3.91 -23.61 15.41
C SER A 225 -3.54 -23.76 16.88
N PHE A 226 -2.62 -22.94 17.34
CA PHE A 226 -2.23 -22.89 18.75
C PHE A 226 -3.35 -22.31 19.63
N ALA A 227 -4.09 -21.32 19.11
CA ALA A 227 -5.20 -20.73 19.84
C ALA A 227 -6.35 -21.71 20.02
N ASP A 228 -6.73 -22.48 18.97
CA ASP A 228 -7.80 -23.48 19.02
C ASP A 228 -7.48 -24.62 19.98
N GLU A 229 -6.19 -24.94 20.15
CA GLU A 229 -5.72 -26.01 21.04
C GLU A 229 -5.31 -25.53 22.44
N GLY A 230 -5.40 -24.23 22.71
CA GLY A 230 -5.04 -23.66 24.02
C GLY A 230 -3.54 -23.74 24.34
N LEU A 231 -2.68 -23.66 23.31
CA LEU A 231 -1.21 -23.77 23.43
C LEU A 231 -0.53 -22.39 23.61
N MET A 232 -1.28 -21.29 23.65
CA MET A 232 -0.75 -19.92 23.80
C MET A 232 -1.47 -19.13 24.90
#